data_fa277211d0b7cb25d964b46aaf937f93
#
_entry.id   fa277211d0b7cb25d964b46aaf937f93
#
_cell.length_a   1.000
_cell.length_b   1.000
_cell.length_c   1.000
_cell.angle_alpha   90.00
_cell.angle_beta   90.00
_cell.angle_gamma   90.00
#
_symmetry.space_group_name_H-M   'P 1'
#
loop_
_entity.id
_entity.type
_entity.pdbx_description
1 polymer ?
#
loop_
_entity_poly.entity_id
_entity_poly.type
_entity_poly.pdbx_seq_one_letter_code
_entity_poly.pdbx_strand_id
1 'polypeptide(L)'
;MGPVDSGCDGSSAWTHCDVSTDGSQLDLSANGTRPGSESARPGPDRPAQGGGGHAETTAPDTETEPETEPEDCGILGCRGNYEVVTIPDVTLADLVSFRPQGPTLSGEPAGFGIVGLPTNLVATASEQVLVGTLLGWDVRVRFTPTGATFDHGDGTTARTATGGATWASLGVPQFTPTDTSHVYRERGVYRVTATALFAASVDFGTGWRPVPGTLATPAGGYDIRVLEATTALVDRTCTENPRGPGC
;
A
#
# COMPACT_ATOMS: atom_id res chain seq x y z
N MET A 1 -23.92 4.61 -7.97
CA MET A 1 -22.67 4.57 -8.72
C MET A 1 -22.15 3.15 -8.60
N GLY A 2 -22.04 2.44 -9.72
CA GLY A 2 -21.64 1.04 -9.73
C GLY A 2 -20.11 0.88 -9.57
N PRO A 3 -19.62 -0.29 -9.14
CA PRO A 3 -18.21 -0.53 -9.01
C PRO A 3 -17.54 -0.47 -10.38
N VAL A 4 -16.46 0.27 -10.49
CA VAL A 4 -15.55 0.24 -11.64
C VAL A 4 -14.66 -0.99 -11.50
N ASP A 5 -14.94 -1.97 -12.34
CA ASP A 5 -14.13 -3.18 -12.46
C ASP A 5 -12.80 -2.80 -13.14
N SER A 6 -11.78 -2.52 -12.33
CA SER A 6 -10.44 -2.24 -12.80
C SER A 6 -9.63 -3.53 -12.71
N GLY A 7 -9.58 -4.29 -13.82
CA GLY A 7 -8.74 -5.45 -13.93
C GLY A 7 -7.29 -5.13 -13.61
N CYS A 8 -6.67 -5.89 -12.70
CA CYS A 8 -5.24 -5.84 -12.43
C CYS A 8 -4.51 -6.35 -13.67
N ASP A 9 -3.98 -5.45 -14.50
CA ASP A 9 -3.27 -5.83 -15.72
C ASP A 9 -1.82 -6.22 -15.38
N GLY A 10 -1.48 -7.46 -15.71
CA GLY A 10 -0.13 -7.93 -15.98
C GLY A 10 0.69 -8.49 -14.83
N SER A 11 0.93 -9.79 -14.88
CA SER A 11 2.10 -10.55 -14.37
C SER A 11 2.29 -10.78 -12.86
N SER A 12 1.31 -10.66 -12.03
CA SER A 12 1.40 -11.15 -10.66
C SER A 12 0.14 -11.91 -10.25
N ALA A 13 0.33 -12.97 -9.46
CA ALA A 13 -0.66 -13.97 -9.05
C ALA A 13 -1.77 -13.42 -8.13
N TRP A 14 -2.36 -12.27 -8.46
CA TRP A 14 -3.45 -11.65 -7.72
C TRP A 14 -4.74 -11.81 -8.50
N THR A 15 -5.72 -12.46 -7.92
CA THR A 15 -6.99 -12.79 -8.57
C THR A 15 -8.11 -11.79 -8.29
N HIS A 16 -7.93 -10.90 -7.32
CA HIS A 16 -8.93 -9.87 -6.99
C HIS A 16 -8.24 -8.65 -6.36
N CYS A 17 -8.56 -7.47 -6.87
CA CYS A 17 -8.17 -6.21 -6.28
C CYS A 17 -9.43 -5.36 -6.10
N ASP A 18 -9.73 -4.99 -4.86
CA ASP A 18 -10.82 -4.09 -4.56
C ASP A 18 -10.27 -2.69 -4.26
N VAL A 19 -10.88 -1.70 -4.91
CA VAL A 19 -10.58 -0.28 -4.69
C VAL A 19 -11.89 0.39 -4.29
N SER A 20 -11.93 0.95 -3.10
CA SER A 20 -13.05 1.75 -2.63
C SER A 20 -12.62 3.14 -2.17
N THR A 21 -13.48 4.13 -2.37
CA THR A 21 -13.24 5.51 -1.91
C THR A 21 -14.51 6.14 -1.38
N ASP A 22 -14.40 6.89 -0.30
CA ASP A 22 -15.45 7.76 0.25
C ASP A 22 -15.28 9.23 -0.16
N GLY A 23 -14.31 9.51 -1.06
CA GLY A 23 -13.97 10.86 -1.51
C GLY A 23 -12.88 11.55 -0.71
N SER A 24 -12.58 11.07 0.49
CA SER A 24 -11.51 11.57 1.36
C SER A 24 -10.46 10.50 1.68
N GLN A 25 -10.80 9.23 1.51
CA GLN A 25 -9.93 8.08 1.75
C GLN A 25 -10.07 7.06 0.63
N LEU A 26 -8.96 6.48 0.21
CA LEU A 26 -8.88 5.37 -0.73
C LEU A 26 -8.40 4.12 -0.01
N ASP A 27 -9.19 3.06 -0.04
CA ASP A 27 -8.84 1.75 0.49
C ASP A 27 -8.46 0.81 -0.65
N LEU A 28 -7.29 0.17 -0.53
CA LEU A 28 -6.76 -0.80 -1.48
C LEU A 28 -6.63 -2.16 -0.82
N SER A 29 -7.36 -3.15 -1.26
CA SER A 29 -7.24 -4.53 -0.81
C SER A 29 -6.94 -5.47 -1.97
N ALA A 30 -6.06 -6.45 -1.76
CA ALA A 30 -5.71 -7.46 -2.75
C ALA A 30 -5.64 -8.83 -2.08
N ASN A 31 -6.40 -9.80 -2.63
CA ASN A 31 -6.35 -11.20 -2.22
C ASN A 31 -5.66 -12.02 -3.33
N GLY A 32 -4.57 -12.70 -3.00
CA GLY A 32 -3.85 -13.57 -3.92
C GLY A 32 -3.88 -15.03 -3.47
N THR A 33 -4.28 -15.92 -4.38
CA THR A 33 -4.03 -17.36 -4.28
C THR A 33 -2.91 -17.72 -5.24
N ARG A 34 -1.90 -18.42 -4.75
CA ARG A 34 -0.74 -18.87 -5.53
C ARG A 34 -1.14 -20.13 -6.32
N PRO A 35 -1.20 -20.12 -7.66
CA PRO A 35 -1.36 -21.36 -8.42
C PRO A 35 -0.01 -22.07 -8.53
N GLY A 36 -0.02 -23.38 -8.27
CA GLY A 36 1.12 -24.26 -8.46
C GLY A 36 1.55 -24.31 -9.93
N SER A 37 2.86 -24.42 -10.13
CA SER A 37 3.50 -24.64 -11.42
C SER A 37 3.08 -25.96 -12.04
N GLU A 38 2.54 -25.94 -13.23
CA GLU A 38 2.45 -27.11 -14.08
C GLU A 38 2.98 -26.79 -15.47
N SER A 39 4.01 -27.55 -15.82
CA SER A 39 4.71 -27.50 -17.10
C SER A 39 3.88 -28.13 -18.20
N ALA A 40 3.73 -27.51 -19.35
CA ALA A 40 3.40 -28.19 -20.57
C ALA A 40 4.10 -27.59 -21.78
N ARG A 41 4.68 -28.49 -22.54
CA ARG A 41 5.57 -28.39 -23.70
C ARG A 41 4.87 -28.01 -25.00
N PRO A 42 5.67 -27.73 -26.04
CA PRO A 42 5.26 -27.07 -27.27
C PRO A 42 5.03 -28.03 -28.49
N GLY A 43 4.52 -27.46 -29.55
CA GLY A 43 4.66 -28.04 -30.87
C GLY A 43 3.56 -27.63 -31.85
N PRO A 44 3.79 -27.91 -33.13
CA PRO A 44 4.41 -26.97 -34.05
C PRO A 44 3.53 -26.63 -35.27
N ASP A 45 4.14 -25.89 -36.19
CA ASP A 45 3.95 -25.88 -37.64
C ASP A 45 3.08 -24.82 -38.32
N ARG A 46 3.84 -24.14 -39.10
CA ARG A 46 3.63 -23.38 -40.34
C ARG A 46 2.88 -24.20 -41.43
N PRO A 47 2.38 -23.70 -42.60
CA PRO A 47 3.13 -22.81 -43.48
C PRO A 47 2.38 -21.70 -44.26
N ALA A 48 3.16 -20.99 -44.97
CA ALA A 48 3.05 -19.92 -45.92
C ALA A 48 2.25 -20.20 -47.23
N GLN A 49 2.02 -19.11 -47.95
CA GLN A 49 1.96 -18.82 -49.40
C GLN A 49 0.75 -17.94 -49.71
N GLY A 50 0.77 -16.89 -50.49
CA GLY A 50 1.61 -16.50 -51.60
C GLY A 50 0.74 -15.78 -52.61
N GLY A 51 1.33 -14.83 -53.35
CA GLY A 51 0.76 -14.28 -54.60
C GLY A 51 0.06 -12.93 -54.40
N GLY A 52 0.42 -11.83 -55.00
CA GLY A 52 1.00 -11.56 -56.29
C GLY A 52 -0.01 -10.81 -57.16
N GLY A 53 0.35 -9.64 -57.64
CA GLY A 53 -0.41 -9.00 -58.73
C GLY A 53 -0.38 -7.46 -58.70
N HIS A 54 0.58 -6.91 -59.36
CA HIS A 54 0.61 -5.81 -60.39
C HIS A 54 -0.38 -4.64 -60.25
N ALA A 55 0.17 -3.47 -60.06
CA ALA A 55 0.43 -2.42 -61.04
C ALA A 55 -0.82 -1.71 -61.60
N GLU A 56 -0.94 -0.42 -61.36
CA GLU A 56 -0.90 0.56 -62.46
C GLU A 56 -0.91 2.01 -61.91
N THR A 57 0.00 2.72 -62.44
CA THR A 57 0.35 4.11 -62.51
C THR A 57 -0.84 5.05 -62.72
N THR A 58 -0.96 6.08 -61.92
CA THR A 58 -1.33 7.43 -62.42
C THR A 58 -0.92 8.46 -61.33
N ALA A 59 0.07 9.28 -61.63
CA ALA A 59 0.20 10.64 -61.16
C ALA A 59 -0.38 11.54 -62.28
N PRO A 60 -0.65 12.79 -62.06
CA PRO A 60 -0.23 13.74 -61.07
C PRO A 60 -1.39 14.62 -60.56
N ASP A 61 -1.22 15.23 -59.38
CA ASP A 61 -1.59 16.64 -59.25
C ASP A 61 -0.75 17.23 -58.11
N THR A 62 0.13 18.13 -58.54
CA THR A 62 0.93 19.01 -57.75
C THR A 62 -0.02 20.00 -57.08
N GLU A 63 -0.38 19.76 -55.82
CA GLU A 63 -0.88 20.78 -54.93
C GLU A 63 0.34 21.43 -54.27
N THR A 64 0.59 22.64 -54.71
CA THR A 64 1.54 23.61 -54.14
C THR A 64 1.15 23.84 -52.67
N GLU A 65 1.93 23.29 -51.76
CA GLU A 65 1.93 23.76 -50.39
C GLU A 65 2.22 25.24 -50.38
N PRO A 66 1.45 26.09 -49.67
CA PRO A 66 1.83 27.47 -49.49
C PRO A 66 3.12 27.46 -48.67
N GLU A 67 4.24 27.87 -49.31
CA GLU A 67 5.44 28.28 -48.60
C GLU A 67 5.03 29.33 -47.58
N THR A 68 4.99 28.96 -46.30
CA THR A 68 4.86 29.91 -45.21
C THR A 68 6.16 30.69 -45.18
N GLU A 69 6.11 31.90 -45.70
CA GLU A 69 7.22 32.85 -45.57
C GLU A 69 7.61 32.92 -44.08
N PRO A 70 8.92 32.91 -43.75
CA PRO A 70 9.35 33.05 -42.38
C PRO A 70 8.87 34.44 -41.89
N GLU A 71 7.98 34.44 -40.90
CA GLU A 71 7.54 35.67 -40.25
C GLU A 71 8.77 36.42 -39.77
N ASP A 72 9.00 37.62 -40.34
CA ASP A 72 10.03 38.54 -39.93
C ASP A 72 9.77 38.93 -38.45
N CYS A 73 10.40 38.22 -37.55
CA CYS A 73 10.40 38.53 -36.15
C CYS A 73 11.27 39.78 -35.93
N GLY A 74 10.65 40.96 -36.06
CA GLY A 74 11.32 42.25 -35.88
C GLY A 74 12.20 42.33 -34.62
N ILE A 75 12.78 43.49 -34.37
CA ILE A 75 13.81 43.78 -33.34
C ILE A 75 13.59 43.16 -31.93
N LEU A 76 12.40 42.63 -31.62
CA LEU A 76 12.10 41.97 -30.35
C LEU A 76 12.26 40.44 -30.38
N GLY A 77 12.69 39.86 -31.51
CA GLY A 77 12.88 38.42 -31.69
C GLY A 77 11.55 37.67 -31.67
N CYS A 78 11.46 36.55 -32.39
CA CYS A 78 10.37 35.62 -32.25
C CYS A 78 10.38 35.11 -30.82
N ARG A 79 9.49 35.59 -29.97
CA ARG A 79 9.11 34.89 -28.75
C ARG A 79 8.42 33.64 -29.24
N GLY A 80 9.19 32.54 -29.37
CA GLY A 80 8.64 31.24 -29.68
C GLY A 80 7.44 30.99 -28.78
N ASN A 81 6.40 30.42 -29.31
CA ASN A 81 5.19 30.07 -28.58
C ASN A 81 5.61 29.42 -27.29
N TYR A 82 5.53 30.16 -26.17
CA TYR A 82 5.77 29.62 -24.85
C TYR A 82 4.57 28.74 -24.54
N GLU A 83 4.71 27.47 -24.79
CA GLU A 83 3.71 26.49 -24.38
C GLU A 83 3.74 26.40 -22.87
N VAL A 84 2.73 26.96 -22.22
CA VAL A 84 2.57 26.85 -20.80
C VAL A 84 2.11 25.41 -20.51
N VAL A 85 3.07 24.56 -20.21
CA VAL A 85 2.78 23.20 -19.74
C VAL A 85 2.19 23.30 -18.34
N THR A 86 0.87 23.19 -18.24
CA THR A 86 0.18 23.15 -16.95
C THR A 86 0.29 21.76 -16.37
N ILE A 87 0.88 21.66 -15.17
CA ILE A 87 0.90 20.41 -14.42
C ILE A 87 -0.52 20.13 -13.91
N PRO A 88 -1.10 18.95 -14.18
CA PRO A 88 -2.47 18.64 -13.79
C PRO A 88 -2.60 18.54 -12.25
N ASP A 89 -3.81 18.80 -11.76
CA ASP A 89 -4.16 18.49 -10.38
C ASP A 89 -4.26 16.96 -10.20
N VAL A 90 -3.69 16.46 -9.11
CA VAL A 90 -3.63 15.02 -8.80
C VAL A 90 -4.54 14.73 -7.64
N THR A 91 -5.33 13.67 -7.78
CA THR A 91 -6.21 13.12 -6.75
C THR A 91 -5.69 11.75 -6.27
N LEU A 92 -6.22 11.24 -5.15
CA LEU A 92 -5.88 9.87 -4.71
C LEU A 92 -6.28 8.80 -5.73
N ALA A 93 -7.36 9.03 -6.49
CA ALA A 93 -7.80 8.10 -7.52
C ALA A 93 -6.76 7.94 -8.65
N ASP A 94 -6.01 8.99 -8.95
CA ASP A 94 -4.95 8.94 -9.96
C ASP A 94 -3.74 8.14 -9.48
N LEU A 95 -3.58 7.97 -8.16
CA LEU A 95 -2.48 7.23 -7.54
C LEU A 95 -2.74 5.73 -7.40
N VAL A 96 -3.81 5.18 -7.97
CA VAL A 96 -4.20 3.77 -7.84
C VAL A 96 -3.11 2.79 -8.30
N SER A 97 -2.27 3.19 -9.25
CA SER A 97 -1.11 2.42 -9.74
C SER A 97 0.10 2.44 -8.79
N PHE A 98 0.15 3.41 -7.87
CA PHE A 98 1.23 3.56 -6.89
C PHE A 98 0.78 2.96 -5.56
N ARG A 99 1.30 1.76 -5.24
CA ARG A 99 0.91 1.04 -4.03
C ARG A 99 2.07 0.99 -3.04
N PRO A 100 2.03 1.75 -1.94
CA PRO A 100 3.03 1.61 -0.90
C PRO A 100 2.91 0.25 -0.21
N GLN A 101 4.02 -0.26 0.29
CA GLN A 101 4.01 -1.47 1.12
C GLN A 101 3.26 -1.20 2.41
N GLY A 102 2.45 -2.17 2.83
CA GLY A 102 1.76 -2.13 4.11
C GLY A 102 2.72 -2.22 5.29
N PRO A 103 2.24 -1.91 6.50
CA PRO A 103 3.06 -1.99 7.69
C PRO A 103 3.36 -3.45 8.05
N THR A 104 4.48 -3.68 8.73
CA THR A 104 4.72 -4.93 9.45
C THR A 104 4.07 -4.84 10.82
N LEU A 105 3.27 -5.86 11.20
CA LEU A 105 2.60 -5.92 12.49
C LEU A 105 3.31 -6.89 13.42
N SER A 106 3.57 -6.45 14.64
CA SER A 106 4.11 -7.27 15.73
C SER A 106 3.42 -6.93 17.04
N GLY A 107 3.54 -7.84 18.00
CA GLY A 107 2.98 -7.66 19.36
C GLY A 107 4.03 -7.91 20.43
N GLU A 108 3.87 -7.26 21.54
CA GLU A 108 4.66 -7.49 22.75
C GLU A 108 3.72 -7.79 23.94
N PRO A 109 3.93 -8.90 24.62
CA PRO A 109 4.91 -9.98 24.37
C PRO A 109 4.65 -10.68 23.03
N ALA A 110 5.71 -11.23 22.41
CA ALA A 110 5.61 -11.79 21.06
C ALA A 110 4.64 -12.99 20.99
N GLY A 111 3.52 -12.83 20.26
CA GLY A 111 2.53 -13.86 20.01
C GLY A 111 1.61 -14.19 21.18
N PHE A 112 1.72 -13.51 22.31
CA PHE A 112 0.80 -13.73 23.43
C PHE A 112 0.50 -12.46 24.22
N GLY A 113 -0.59 -12.50 24.99
CA GLY A 113 -1.02 -11.47 25.92
C GLY A 113 -1.49 -12.10 27.23
N ILE A 114 -1.75 -11.27 28.21
CA ILE A 114 -2.29 -11.69 29.51
C ILE A 114 -3.59 -10.93 29.74
N VAL A 115 -4.66 -11.63 30.11
CA VAL A 115 -5.94 -11.03 30.48
C VAL A 115 -5.73 -9.90 31.50
N GLY A 116 -6.31 -8.73 31.20
CA GLY A 116 -6.25 -7.58 32.09
C GLY A 116 -4.93 -6.79 32.04
N LEU A 117 -3.92 -7.24 31.29
CA LEU A 117 -2.67 -6.49 31.11
C LEU A 117 -2.55 -5.95 29.69
N PRO A 118 -1.90 -4.80 29.51
CA PRO A 118 -1.63 -4.22 28.20
C PRO A 118 -0.81 -5.16 27.32
N THR A 119 -1.29 -5.42 26.11
CA THR A 119 -0.55 -6.05 25.02
C THR A 119 -0.17 -4.95 24.05
N ASN A 120 1.10 -4.67 23.86
CA ASN A 120 1.58 -3.61 22.99
C ASN A 120 1.60 -4.07 21.53
N LEU A 121 1.01 -3.29 20.64
CA LEU A 121 0.94 -3.56 19.22
C LEU A 121 1.80 -2.56 18.46
N VAL A 122 2.61 -3.03 17.51
CA VAL A 122 3.49 -2.17 16.74
C VAL A 122 3.29 -2.43 15.24
N ALA A 123 2.76 -1.45 14.55
CA ALA A 123 2.58 -1.45 13.10
C ALA A 123 3.65 -0.56 12.46
N THR A 124 4.79 -1.17 12.10
CA THR A 124 5.93 -0.42 11.56
C THR A 124 5.70 -0.09 10.09
N ALA A 125 5.60 1.20 9.78
CA ALA A 125 5.57 1.74 8.43
C ALA A 125 6.63 2.83 8.28
N SER A 126 7.27 2.89 7.13
CA SER A 126 8.26 3.91 6.79
C SER A 126 7.80 4.76 5.62
N GLU A 127 8.43 5.93 5.44
CA GLU A 127 8.27 6.72 4.23
C GLU A 127 8.75 5.91 3.02
N GLN A 128 8.00 5.98 1.91
CA GLN A 128 8.30 5.28 0.66
C GLN A 128 8.21 6.26 -0.49
N VAL A 129 9.13 6.14 -1.44
CA VAL A 129 9.11 6.90 -2.70
C VAL A 129 9.05 5.91 -3.84
N LEU A 130 7.99 6.00 -4.63
CA LEU A 130 7.76 5.19 -5.82
C LEU A 130 7.92 6.05 -7.06
N VAL A 131 8.53 5.50 -8.10
CA VAL A 131 8.76 6.15 -9.40
C VAL A 131 7.85 5.48 -10.43
N GLY A 132 7.24 6.26 -11.30
CA GLY A 132 6.38 5.75 -12.35
C GLY A 132 5.81 6.86 -13.21
N THR A 133 4.86 6.50 -14.08
CA THR A 133 4.19 7.44 -14.97
C THR A 133 2.81 7.75 -14.45
N LEU A 134 2.46 9.03 -14.35
CA LEU A 134 1.16 9.51 -13.91
C LEU A 134 0.66 10.56 -14.90
N LEU A 135 -0.55 10.34 -15.45
CA LEU A 135 -1.17 11.27 -16.43
C LEU A 135 -0.25 11.60 -17.62
N GLY A 136 0.59 10.64 -18.03
CA GLY A 136 1.54 10.81 -19.12
C GLY A 136 2.89 11.43 -18.73
N TRP A 137 3.13 11.70 -17.44
CA TRP A 137 4.36 12.30 -16.92
C TRP A 137 5.14 11.31 -16.07
N ASP A 138 6.47 11.36 -16.17
CA ASP A 138 7.32 10.65 -15.21
C ASP A 138 7.33 11.40 -13.88
N VAL A 139 6.96 10.69 -12.82
CA VAL A 139 6.78 11.28 -11.50
C VAL A 139 7.45 10.45 -10.41
N ARG A 140 7.66 11.11 -9.28
CA ARG A 140 7.95 10.45 -8.00
C ARG A 140 6.76 10.67 -7.07
N VAL A 141 6.29 9.61 -6.45
CA VAL A 141 5.21 9.65 -5.46
C VAL A 141 5.78 9.27 -4.11
N ARG A 142 5.67 10.15 -3.13
CA ARG A 142 6.12 9.93 -1.77
C ARG A 142 4.90 9.67 -0.87
N PHE A 143 4.98 8.58 -0.13
CA PHE A 143 4.00 8.17 0.87
C PHE A 143 4.62 8.32 2.26
N THR A 144 4.07 9.20 3.07
CA THR A 144 4.54 9.47 4.43
C THR A 144 3.50 8.94 5.43
N PRO A 145 3.86 8.02 6.36
CA PRO A 145 2.94 7.52 7.37
C PRO A 145 2.40 8.65 8.26
N THR A 146 1.08 8.66 8.48
CA THR A 146 0.39 9.68 9.29
C THR A 146 -0.39 9.07 10.45
N GLY A 147 -0.38 7.75 10.61
CA GLY A 147 -1.06 7.04 11.67
C GLY A 147 -1.36 5.60 11.30
N ALA A 148 -2.07 4.93 12.18
CA ALA A 148 -2.53 3.56 11.99
C ALA A 148 -3.93 3.35 12.57
N THR A 149 -4.64 2.36 12.04
CA THR A 149 -5.86 1.83 12.63
C THR A 149 -5.61 0.37 12.97
N PHE A 150 -5.96 -0.05 14.18
CA PHE A 150 -5.84 -1.42 14.66
C PHE A 150 -7.23 -2.02 14.83
N ASP A 151 -7.42 -3.25 14.39
CA ASP A 151 -8.50 -4.14 14.78
C ASP A 151 -7.90 -5.21 15.69
N HIS A 152 -8.39 -5.29 16.93
CA HIS A 152 -7.80 -6.16 17.95
C HIS A 152 -8.31 -7.61 17.88
N GLY A 153 -9.27 -7.89 16.98
CA GLY A 153 -9.86 -9.22 16.81
C GLY A 153 -10.87 -9.62 17.89
N ASP A 154 -11.13 -8.76 18.86
CA ASP A 154 -12.15 -8.91 19.91
C ASP A 154 -13.39 -8.03 19.66
N GLY A 155 -13.51 -7.46 18.47
CA GLY A 155 -14.57 -6.53 18.08
C GLY A 155 -14.28 -5.08 18.43
N THR A 156 -13.11 -4.77 18.96
CA THR A 156 -12.69 -3.40 19.24
C THR A 156 -11.66 -2.90 18.21
N THR A 157 -11.73 -1.62 17.91
CA THR A 157 -10.79 -0.94 17.01
C THR A 157 -10.22 0.30 17.67
N ALA A 158 -9.00 0.68 17.27
CA ALA A 158 -8.36 1.92 17.71
C ALA A 158 -7.66 2.61 16.52
N ARG A 159 -7.70 3.95 16.52
CA ARG A 159 -6.94 4.78 15.58
C ARG A 159 -5.89 5.57 16.36
N THR A 160 -4.66 5.56 15.86
CA THR A 160 -3.50 6.17 16.51
C THR A 160 -2.76 7.09 15.54
N ALA A 161 -2.08 8.09 16.07
CA ALA A 161 -1.29 9.03 15.27
C ALA A 161 0.01 8.42 14.73
N THR A 162 0.43 7.28 15.29
CA THR A 162 1.62 6.53 14.86
C THR A 162 1.32 5.05 14.85
N GLY A 163 2.19 4.24 14.26
CA GLY A 163 2.10 2.78 14.34
C GLY A 163 2.55 2.19 15.68
N GLY A 164 2.92 3.03 16.66
CA GLY A 164 3.45 2.61 17.95
C GLY A 164 4.95 2.31 17.90
N ALA A 165 5.47 1.93 19.06
CA ALA A 165 6.87 1.55 19.25
C ALA A 165 6.98 0.47 20.32
N THR A 166 8.09 -0.27 20.32
CA THR A 166 8.34 -1.31 21.31
C THR A 166 8.55 -0.71 22.71
N TRP A 167 8.20 -1.43 23.76
CA TRP A 167 8.47 -1.00 25.12
C TRP A 167 9.94 -0.66 25.34
N ALA A 168 10.83 -1.45 24.73
CA ALA A 168 12.27 -1.21 24.82
C ALA A 168 12.68 0.12 24.17
N SER A 169 12.13 0.46 23.00
CA SER A 169 12.43 1.74 22.32
C SER A 169 11.82 2.95 23.04
N LEU A 170 10.71 2.74 23.75
CA LEU A 170 10.09 3.76 24.62
C LEU A 170 10.79 3.90 25.96
N GLY A 171 11.69 2.96 26.33
CA GLY A 171 12.38 2.98 27.63
C GLY A 171 11.45 2.68 28.82
N VAL A 172 10.32 1.96 28.59
CA VAL A 172 9.34 1.63 29.62
C VAL A 172 9.32 0.13 29.91
N PRO A 173 8.92 -0.29 31.12
CA PRO A 173 8.74 -1.71 31.46
C PRO A 173 7.69 -2.40 30.61
N GLN A 174 7.79 -3.74 30.48
CA GLN A 174 6.73 -4.55 29.87
C GLN A 174 5.39 -4.34 30.59
N PHE A 175 4.30 -4.49 29.83
CA PHE A 175 2.93 -4.27 30.27
C PHE A 175 2.62 -2.81 30.72
N THR A 176 3.48 -1.85 30.38
CA THR A 176 3.14 -0.44 30.49
C THR A 176 2.17 -0.08 29.38
N PRO A 177 1.07 0.64 29.66
CA PRO A 177 0.16 1.14 28.63
C PRO A 177 0.91 2.06 27.66
N THR A 178 0.66 1.88 26.35
CA THR A 178 1.14 2.74 25.26
C THR A 178 -0.04 3.20 24.42
N ASP A 179 0.17 4.13 23.50
CA ASP A 179 -0.89 4.61 22.59
C ASP A 179 -1.47 3.51 21.71
N THR A 180 -0.71 2.43 21.47
CA THR A 180 -1.11 1.30 20.61
C THR A 180 -1.35 0.01 21.39
N SER A 181 -1.30 0.04 22.74
CA SER A 181 -1.58 -1.13 23.55
C SER A 181 -3.08 -1.38 23.69
N HIS A 182 -3.45 -2.66 23.79
CA HIS A 182 -4.80 -3.12 24.01
C HIS A 182 -4.87 -4.08 25.22
N VAL A 183 -5.96 -4.03 25.97
CA VAL A 183 -6.19 -4.90 27.13
C VAL A 183 -7.32 -5.87 26.82
N TYR A 184 -6.97 -7.13 26.60
CA TYR A 184 -7.94 -8.21 26.40
C TYR A 184 -8.60 -8.58 27.73
N ARG A 185 -9.91 -8.81 27.70
CA ARG A 185 -10.71 -9.14 28.90
C ARG A 185 -10.93 -10.63 29.09
N GLU A 186 -10.73 -11.42 28.03
CA GLU A 186 -10.96 -12.85 28.04
C GLU A 186 -9.76 -13.57 27.41
N ARG A 187 -9.53 -14.81 27.84
CA ARG A 187 -8.56 -15.69 27.21
C ARG A 187 -9.05 -16.13 25.83
N GLY A 188 -8.13 -16.28 24.87
CA GLY A 188 -8.50 -16.69 23.53
C GLY A 188 -7.33 -16.54 22.55
N VAL A 189 -7.61 -16.76 21.29
CA VAL A 189 -6.72 -16.42 20.18
C VAL A 189 -7.40 -15.33 19.38
N TYR A 190 -6.77 -14.19 19.30
CA TYR A 190 -7.26 -13.01 18.61
C TYR A 190 -6.39 -12.72 17.39
N ARG A 191 -7.04 -12.57 16.25
CA ARG A 191 -6.35 -12.16 15.03
C ARG A 191 -6.38 -10.65 14.90
N VAL A 192 -5.24 -10.03 15.20
CA VAL A 192 -5.06 -8.59 15.11
C VAL A 192 -4.71 -8.23 13.67
N THR A 193 -5.29 -7.15 13.17
CA THR A 193 -4.88 -6.51 11.91
C THR A 193 -4.56 -5.05 12.14
N ALA A 194 -3.71 -4.49 11.29
CA ALA A 194 -3.41 -3.07 11.31
C ALA A 194 -3.48 -2.50 9.89
N THR A 195 -3.85 -1.24 9.77
CA THR A 195 -3.86 -0.49 8.52
C THR A 195 -3.06 0.77 8.72
N ALA A 196 -1.98 0.95 7.96
CA ALA A 196 -1.22 2.19 7.95
C ALA A 196 -1.94 3.24 7.10
N LEU A 197 -1.91 4.47 7.58
CA LEU A 197 -2.46 5.63 6.90
C LEU A 197 -1.32 6.49 6.37
N PHE A 198 -1.35 6.80 5.07
CA PHE A 198 -0.32 7.56 4.40
C PHE A 198 -0.86 8.86 3.81
N ALA A 199 -0.14 9.95 4.01
CA ALA A 199 -0.27 11.12 3.16
C ALA A 199 0.57 10.93 1.90
N ALA A 200 0.05 11.35 0.75
CA ALA A 200 0.76 11.28 -0.51
C ALA A 200 1.23 12.67 -0.98
N SER A 201 2.38 12.71 -1.65
CA SER A 201 2.88 13.87 -2.37
C SER A 201 3.47 13.43 -3.70
N VAL A 202 3.25 14.21 -4.75
CA VAL A 202 3.75 13.93 -6.11
C VAL A 202 4.75 15.00 -6.53
N ASP A 203 5.81 14.59 -7.19
CA ASP A 203 6.83 15.46 -7.77
C ASP A 203 6.96 15.18 -9.28
N PHE A 204 6.64 16.19 -10.09
CA PHE A 204 6.79 16.21 -11.55
C PHE A 204 8.14 16.75 -12.00
N GLY A 205 9.14 16.80 -11.09
CA GLY A 205 10.45 17.41 -11.35
C GLY A 205 10.55 18.88 -10.94
N THR A 206 9.49 19.48 -10.41
CA THR A 206 9.42 20.88 -9.97
C THR A 206 9.24 21.04 -8.46
N GLY A 207 9.28 19.92 -7.73
CA GLY A 207 9.10 19.85 -6.28
C GLY A 207 7.82 19.12 -5.85
N TRP A 208 7.78 18.77 -4.57
CA TRP A 208 6.71 17.97 -3.97
C TRP A 208 5.42 18.77 -3.83
N ARG A 209 4.33 18.21 -4.34
CA ARG A 209 2.97 18.74 -4.20
C ARG A 209 2.15 17.75 -3.38
N PRO A 210 1.50 18.17 -2.29
CA PRO A 210 0.65 17.29 -1.50
C PRO A 210 -0.59 16.90 -2.30
N VAL A 211 -1.00 15.63 -2.17
CA VAL A 211 -2.26 15.11 -2.70
C VAL A 211 -3.26 15.07 -1.55
N PRO A 212 -4.42 15.73 -1.66
CA PRO A 212 -5.42 15.72 -0.60
C PRO A 212 -5.96 14.33 -0.31
N GLY A 213 -6.17 14.03 1.00
CA GLY A 213 -6.71 12.76 1.47
C GLY A 213 -5.66 11.84 2.08
N THR A 214 -6.07 10.62 2.41
CA THR A 214 -5.25 9.61 3.09
C THR A 214 -5.38 8.28 2.38
N LEU A 215 -4.26 7.62 2.11
CA LEU A 215 -4.21 6.27 1.57
C LEU A 215 -4.09 5.27 2.73
N ALA A 216 -4.98 4.27 2.76
CA ALA A 216 -4.98 3.22 3.76
C ALA A 216 -4.38 1.94 3.17
N THR A 217 -3.37 1.38 3.82
CA THR A 217 -2.70 0.14 3.38
C THR A 217 -2.68 -0.87 4.52
N PRO A 218 -3.34 -2.04 4.36
CA PRO A 218 -3.43 -3.03 5.43
C PRO A 218 -2.12 -3.82 5.61
N ALA A 219 -1.89 -4.28 6.85
CA ALA A 219 -0.91 -5.30 7.19
C ALA A 219 -1.53 -6.70 7.09
N GLY A 220 -0.69 -7.72 7.02
CA GLY A 220 -1.10 -9.09 7.30
C GLY A 220 -1.59 -9.25 8.75
N GLY A 221 -2.44 -10.26 8.98
CA GLY A 221 -2.93 -10.55 10.33
C GLY A 221 -1.82 -11.12 11.23
N TYR A 222 -1.90 -10.80 12.53
CA TYR A 222 -1.00 -11.27 13.57
C TYR A 222 -1.81 -11.93 14.68
N ASP A 223 -1.54 -13.22 14.98
CA ASP A 223 -2.30 -13.95 15.97
C ASP A 223 -1.67 -13.78 17.36
N ILE A 224 -2.51 -13.38 18.33
CA ILE A 224 -2.14 -13.22 19.74
C ILE A 224 -2.92 -14.23 20.57
N ARG A 225 -2.20 -15.07 21.29
CA ARG A 225 -2.79 -15.98 22.26
C ARG A 225 -2.85 -15.31 23.63
N VAL A 226 -4.04 -14.97 24.07
CA VAL A 226 -4.28 -14.35 25.38
C VAL A 226 -4.47 -15.44 26.43
N LEU A 227 -3.63 -15.39 27.46
CA LEU A 227 -3.59 -16.33 28.58
C LEU A 227 -4.13 -15.65 29.84
N GLU A 228 -4.65 -16.46 30.76
CA GLU A 228 -4.98 -16.00 32.10
C GLU A 228 -3.83 -16.36 33.04
N ALA A 229 -3.40 -15.39 33.82
CA ALA A 229 -2.35 -15.55 34.83
C ALA A 229 -3.03 -15.55 36.21
N THR A 230 -2.77 -16.59 36.98
CA THR A 230 -3.22 -16.70 38.38
C THR A 230 -1.99 -16.75 39.29
N THR A 231 -2.02 -16.00 40.38
CA THR A 231 -1.00 -16.09 41.41
C THR A 231 -1.54 -16.89 42.58
N ALA A 232 -0.77 -17.86 43.06
CA ALA A 232 -1.07 -18.60 44.29
C ALA A 232 -0.03 -18.27 45.35
N LEU A 233 -0.47 -17.91 46.52
CA LEU A 233 0.42 -17.79 47.67
C LEU A 233 0.77 -19.22 48.14
N VAL A 234 2.04 -19.57 48.10
CA VAL A 234 2.55 -20.87 48.53
C VAL A 234 3.22 -20.73 49.88
N ASP A 235 2.92 -21.67 50.78
CA ASP A 235 3.48 -21.73 52.14
C ASP A 235 4.96 -22.16 52.11
N ARG A 236 5.37 -22.92 51.08
CA ARG A 236 6.71 -23.51 50.94
C ARG A 236 7.22 -23.41 49.52
N THR A 237 8.53 -23.39 49.36
CA THR A 237 9.21 -23.41 48.04
C THR A 237 8.94 -24.74 47.31
N CYS A 238 9.11 -24.73 45.99
CA CYS A 238 9.01 -25.99 45.19
C CYS A 238 10.05 -27.05 45.56
N THR A 239 11.15 -26.66 46.18
CA THR A 239 12.16 -27.56 46.71
C THR A 239 11.65 -28.30 47.97
N GLU A 240 10.90 -27.59 48.80
CA GLU A 240 10.35 -28.14 50.05
C GLU A 240 9.01 -28.86 49.84
N ASN A 241 8.24 -28.45 48.87
CA ASN A 241 6.97 -29.06 48.46
C ASN A 241 6.85 -29.15 46.95
N PRO A 242 7.45 -30.16 46.31
CA PRO A 242 7.45 -30.30 44.84
C PRO A 242 6.07 -30.56 44.22
N ARG A 243 5.05 -30.81 45.01
CA ARG A 243 3.65 -31.01 44.58
C ARG A 243 2.74 -29.85 44.98
N GLY A 244 3.31 -28.76 45.46
CA GLY A 244 2.58 -27.57 45.82
C GLY A 244 2.03 -26.84 44.59
N PRO A 245 0.99 -25.97 44.76
CA PRO A 245 0.47 -25.15 43.69
C PRO A 245 1.58 -24.34 43.04
N GLY A 246 1.74 -24.41 41.72
CA GLY A 246 2.77 -23.68 40.97
C GLY A 246 4.12 -24.39 40.87
N CYS A 247 4.25 -25.56 41.45
CA CYS A 247 5.42 -26.45 41.29
C CYS A 247 5.09 -27.59 40.32
#